data_e2237e6ecfd45a59c62d7b1f1e4c08c2
#
_entry.id   e2237e6ecfd45a59c62d7b1f1e4c08c2
#
_cell.length_a   1.000
_cell.length_b   1.000
_cell.length_c   1.000
_cell.angle_alpha   90.00
_cell.angle_beta   90.00
_cell.angle_gamma   90.00
#
_symmetry.space_group_name_H-M   'P 1'
#
loop_
_entity.id
_entity.type
_entity.pdbx_description
1 polymer ?
#
loop_
_entity_poly.entity_id
_entity_poly.type
_entity_poly.pdbx_seq_one_letter_code
_entity_poly.pdbx_strand_id
1 'polypeptide(L)'
;MNISGDFNEGTRGPDYFKNIKIDLIGENLTDDNFLTEEGIRWTDKTEVELISGREVGELNRSSNFGSERPSVPVKMFSTDNGSSGRITYVGKTKSGIDLDLIWEIEDSDKDDWEANSGLNRHGSIRGIGFSGEQFFPNAIGNSISVLYNNANNISINYKIVKHGTMDENQVVLSFISSDIDTAQGVSTDLANLAELIPSASNLVKDNDIIYDATPGTVGLNGSKDLPRGGYLGAGFLSAFNYTFYSPAPPRYGNS
;
A
#
# COMPACT_ATOMS: atom_id res chain seq x y z
N MET A 1 -6.61 19.67 13.45
CA MET A 1 -6.63 18.20 13.48
C MET A 1 -6.42 17.71 14.91
N ASN A 2 -7.21 16.73 15.35
CA ASN A 2 -7.03 16.06 16.63
C ASN A 2 -6.99 14.54 16.38
N ILE A 3 -6.01 13.85 16.98
CA ILE A 3 -5.94 12.40 17.02
C ILE A 3 -6.20 11.99 18.46
N SER A 4 -7.15 11.11 18.67
CA SER A 4 -7.58 10.66 19.99
C SER A 4 -7.78 9.14 19.99
N GLY A 5 -7.88 8.58 21.19
CA GLY A 5 -8.03 7.15 21.40
C GLY A 5 -6.68 6.45 21.61
N ASP A 6 -6.75 5.19 22.02
CA ASP A 6 -5.61 4.35 22.34
C ASP A 6 -5.60 3.10 21.45
N PHE A 7 -4.41 2.55 21.23
CA PHE A 7 -4.28 1.25 20.61
C PHE A 7 -5.00 0.18 21.45
N ASN A 8 -5.67 -0.74 20.78
CA ASN A 8 -6.37 -1.84 21.45
C ASN A 8 -5.39 -2.95 21.82
N GLU A 9 -4.61 -2.69 22.87
CA GLU A 9 -3.54 -3.57 23.31
C GLU A 9 -4.04 -5.01 23.56
N GLY A 10 -3.21 -5.99 23.21
CA GLY A 10 -3.54 -7.42 23.35
C GLY A 10 -4.36 -8.01 22.19
N THR A 11 -4.79 -7.19 21.22
CA THR A 11 -5.42 -7.65 19.98
C THR A 11 -4.40 -7.74 18.84
N ARG A 12 -4.79 -8.39 17.76
CA ARG A 12 -4.04 -8.46 16.49
C ARG A 12 -4.96 -8.09 15.32
N GLY A 13 -4.32 -7.75 14.21
CA GLY A 13 -5.02 -7.36 13.01
C GLY A 13 -5.54 -5.93 13.06
N PRO A 14 -6.45 -5.54 12.16
CA PRO A 14 -7.00 -4.17 12.08
C PRO A 14 -7.65 -3.68 13.38
N ASP A 15 -8.17 -4.60 14.19
CA ASP A 15 -8.77 -4.27 15.50
C ASP A 15 -7.81 -3.58 16.46
N TYR A 16 -6.50 -3.72 16.27
CA TYR A 16 -5.50 -3.02 17.08
C TYR A 16 -5.65 -1.49 16.99
N PHE A 17 -6.05 -0.98 15.85
CA PHE A 17 -6.18 0.45 15.55
C PHE A 17 -7.60 0.99 15.69
N LYS A 18 -8.60 0.16 15.97
CA LYS A 18 -10.04 0.52 15.88
C LYS A 18 -10.50 1.66 16.79
N ASN A 19 -9.77 1.91 17.87
CA ASN A 19 -10.12 2.97 18.82
C ASN A 19 -9.48 4.31 18.47
N ILE A 20 -8.59 4.35 17.49
CA ILE A 20 -7.95 5.59 17.04
C ILE A 20 -8.93 6.36 16.17
N LYS A 21 -9.13 7.63 16.49
CA LYS A 21 -9.99 8.57 15.76
C LYS A 21 -9.19 9.78 15.34
N ILE A 22 -9.45 10.21 14.12
CA ILE A 22 -8.81 11.38 13.52
C ILE A 22 -9.92 12.38 13.18
N ASP A 23 -9.88 13.53 13.85
CA ASP A 23 -10.86 14.60 13.65
C ASP A 23 -10.16 15.81 13.00
N LEU A 24 -10.68 16.27 11.88
CA LEU A 24 -10.30 17.56 11.31
C LEU A 24 -11.21 18.65 11.87
N ILE A 25 -10.62 19.58 12.60
CA ILE A 25 -11.35 20.70 13.23
C ILE A 25 -10.94 21.98 12.50
N GLY A 26 -11.96 22.77 12.08
CA GLY A 26 -11.77 24.11 11.52
C GLY A 26 -11.58 24.17 9.99
N GLU A 27 -11.77 23.06 9.30
CA GLU A 27 -11.77 23.00 7.84
C GLU A 27 -13.18 23.12 7.27
N ASN A 28 -13.33 23.81 6.14
CA ASN A 28 -14.60 23.86 5.38
C ASN A 28 -14.77 22.59 4.55
N LEU A 29 -14.89 21.44 5.21
CA LEU A 29 -15.07 20.15 4.57
C LEU A 29 -16.54 19.87 4.33
N THR A 30 -16.82 19.18 3.23
CA THR A 30 -18.14 18.70 2.85
C THR A 30 -18.17 17.18 2.80
N ASP A 31 -19.35 16.59 2.62
CA ASP A 31 -19.50 15.14 2.45
C ASP A 31 -18.73 14.58 1.23
N ASP A 32 -18.31 15.43 0.29
CA ASP A 32 -17.44 15.04 -0.82
C ASP A 32 -15.99 14.72 -0.36
N ASN A 33 -15.58 15.25 0.81
CA ASN A 33 -14.24 15.06 1.34
C ASN A 33 -14.16 13.91 2.35
N PHE A 34 -15.28 13.40 2.82
CA PHE A 34 -15.30 12.28 3.76
C PHE A 34 -15.65 10.99 3.08
N LEU A 35 -14.86 9.95 3.32
CA LEU A 35 -15.18 8.60 2.90
C LEU A 35 -16.31 8.02 3.75
N THR A 36 -17.04 7.07 3.19
CA THR A 36 -17.92 6.19 3.98
C THR A 36 -17.09 5.40 4.99
N GLU A 37 -17.75 4.73 5.96
CA GLU A 37 -17.06 3.92 6.97
C GLU A 37 -16.19 2.79 6.38
N GLU A 38 -16.46 2.41 5.14
CA GLU A 38 -15.69 1.38 4.44
C GLU A 38 -14.30 1.84 3.99
N GLY A 39 -14.09 3.17 3.84
CA GLY A 39 -12.81 3.75 3.44
C GLY A 39 -12.38 3.41 2.01
N ILE A 40 -11.07 3.47 1.77
CA ILE A 40 -10.45 3.01 0.51
C ILE A 40 -10.11 1.52 0.66
N ARG A 41 -10.63 0.70 -0.26
CA ARG A 41 -10.48 -0.75 -0.21
C ARG A 41 -10.67 -1.42 -1.56
N TRP A 42 -10.30 -2.69 -1.65
CA TRP A 42 -10.73 -3.56 -2.74
C TRP A 42 -12.18 -3.98 -2.55
N THR A 43 -12.99 -3.95 -3.59
CA THR A 43 -14.41 -4.32 -3.58
C THR A 43 -14.70 -5.36 -4.66
N ASP A 44 -15.93 -5.89 -4.69
CA ASP A 44 -16.37 -6.82 -5.75
C ASP A 44 -16.40 -6.18 -7.15
N LYS A 45 -16.40 -4.84 -7.20
CA LYS A 45 -16.43 -4.07 -8.45
C LYS A 45 -15.04 -3.57 -8.87
N THR A 46 -14.03 -3.78 -8.02
CA THR A 46 -12.68 -3.26 -8.26
C THR A 46 -12.02 -4.04 -9.38
N GLU A 47 -11.58 -3.33 -10.39
CA GLU A 47 -10.80 -3.84 -11.52
C GLU A 47 -9.54 -2.99 -11.70
N VAL A 48 -8.53 -3.55 -12.35
CA VAL A 48 -7.31 -2.84 -12.72
C VAL A 48 -7.26 -2.67 -14.22
N GLU A 49 -7.26 -1.43 -14.67
CA GLU A 49 -7.21 -1.02 -16.06
C GLU A 49 -5.85 -0.39 -16.38
N LEU A 50 -5.24 -0.76 -17.49
CA LEU A 50 -4.01 -0.14 -17.96
C LEU A 50 -4.34 1.14 -18.74
N ILE A 51 -3.64 2.25 -18.43
CA ILE A 51 -3.74 3.52 -19.18
C ILE A 51 -2.54 3.67 -20.10
N SER A 52 -1.32 3.41 -19.60
CA SER A 52 -0.09 3.50 -20.37
C SER A 52 0.87 2.38 -19.95
N GLY A 53 1.76 1.99 -20.86
CA GLY A 53 2.69 0.88 -20.64
C GLY A 53 2.17 -0.42 -21.22
N ARG A 54 2.48 -1.55 -20.56
CA ARG A 54 2.12 -2.89 -21.06
C ARG A 54 1.86 -3.86 -19.91
N GLU A 55 0.97 -4.81 -20.14
CA GLU A 55 0.84 -6.00 -19.30
C GLU A 55 2.03 -6.93 -19.58
N VAL A 56 2.62 -7.48 -18.52
CA VAL A 56 3.80 -8.35 -18.60
C VAL A 56 3.51 -9.80 -18.24
N GLY A 57 2.30 -10.09 -17.77
CA GLY A 57 1.82 -11.43 -17.44
C GLY A 57 0.91 -11.45 -16.22
N GLU A 58 0.74 -12.63 -15.64
CA GLU A 58 -0.10 -12.85 -14.47
C GLU A 58 0.66 -13.64 -13.39
N LEU A 59 0.55 -13.20 -12.14
CA LEU A 59 0.87 -14.01 -10.98
C LEU A 59 -0.31 -14.94 -10.68
N ASN A 60 -0.05 -16.23 -10.57
CA ASN A 60 -1.06 -17.23 -10.27
C ASN A 60 -0.53 -18.27 -9.28
N ARG A 61 -1.40 -19.22 -8.88
CA ARG A 61 -1.04 -20.27 -7.92
C ARG A 61 0.16 -21.14 -8.32
N SER A 62 0.48 -21.23 -9.58
CA SER A 62 1.62 -21.98 -10.09
C SER A 62 2.93 -21.17 -10.06
N SER A 63 2.86 -19.86 -9.85
CA SER A 63 4.04 -19.01 -9.70
C SER A 63 4.75 -19.31 -8.37
N ASN A 64 6.07 -19.21 -8.37
CA ASN A 64 6.88 -19.42 -7.18
C ASN A 64 6.89 -18.19 -6.24
N PHE A 65 5.80 -17.46 -6.16
CA PHE A 65 5.67 -16.31 -5.28
C PHE A 65 5.46 -16.79 -3.85
N GLY A 66 6.54 -17.08 -3.14
CA GLY A 66 6.59 -17.45 -1.73
C GLY A 66 5.58 -18.51 -1.27
N SER A 67 5.26 -18.51 0.01
CA SER A 67 4.17 -19.29 0.62
C SER A 67 2.79 -18.66 0.41
N GLU A 68 2.75 -17.36 0.08
CA GLU A 68 1.53 -16.58 -0.11
C GLU A 68 1.24 -16.42 -1.59
N ARG A 69 0.56 -17.40 -2.14
CA ARG A 69 0.13 -17.37 -3.54
C ARG A 69 -1.26 -16.76 -3.62
N PRO A 70 -1.52 -15.83 -4.56
CA PRO A 70 -2.86 -15.33 -4.75
C PRO A 70 -3.85 -16.46 -5.06
N SER A 71 -5.04 -16.40 -4.51
CA SER A 71 -6.11 -17.35 -4.79
C SER A 71 -6.71 -17.17 -6.18
N VAL A 72 -6.58 -16.00 -6.76
CA VAL A 72 -6.96 -15.63 -8.12
C VAL A 72 -5.75 -15.06 -8.86
N PRO A 73 -5.69 -15.17 -10.20
CA PRO A 73 -4.61 -14.54 -10.98
C PRO A 73 -4.59 -13.01 -10.77
N VAL A 74 -3.39 -12.46 -10.64
CA VAL A 74 -3.16 -11.02 -10.54
C VAL A 74 -2.40 -10.56 -11.77
N LYS A 75 -3.00 -9.63 -12.52
CA LYS A 75 -2.35 -9.02 -13.68
C LYS A 75 -1.15 -8.20 -13.23
N MET A 76 -0.05 -8.35 -13.96
CA MET A 76 1.19 -7.64 -13.72
C MET A 76 1.50 -6.70 -14.87
N PHE A 77 1.91 -5.49 -14.54
CA PHE A 77 2.20 -4.41 -15.49
C PHE A 77 3.68 -4.02 -15.42
N SER A 78 4.17 -3.42 -16.50
CA SER A 78 5.54 -2.92 -16.58
C SER A 78 5.82 -1.89 -15.48
N THR A 79 7.03 -1.95 -14.91
CA THR A 79 7.57 -0.94 -13.98
C THR A 79 8.39 0.13 -14.72
N ASP A 80 8.24 0.26 -16.02
CA ASP A 80 8.84 1.36 -16.78
C ASP A 80 8.27 2.69 -16.32
N ASN A 81 9.10 3.73 -16.20
CA ASN A 81 8.68 5.08 -15.82
C ASN A 81 7.57 5.57 -16.75
N GLY A 82 6.49 6.12 -16.19
CA GLY A 82 5.29 6.53 -16.91
C GLY A 82 4.30 5.40 -17.23
N SER A 83 4.59 4.14 -16.88
CA SER A 83 3.56 3.09 -16.86
C SER A 83 2.49 3.47 -15.86
N SER A 84 1.23 3.42 -16.27
CA SER A 84 0.12 3.90 -15.44
C SER A 84 -1.16 3.12 -15.67
N GLY A 85 -2.03 3.18 -14.69
CA GLY A 85 -3.34 2.53 -14.76
C GLY A 85 -4.32 3.09 -13.74
N ARG A 86 -5.47 2.45 -13.69
CA ARG A 86 -6.60 2.79 -12.84
C ARG A 86 -7.01 1.57 -12.04
N ILE A 87 -7.24 1.75 -10.75
CA ILE A 87 -7.93 0.79 -9.88
C ILE A 87 -9.32 1.36 -9.64
N THR A 88 -10.34 0.71 -10.17
CA THR A 88 -11.71 1.23 -10.16
C THR A 88 -12.43 0.93 -8.85
N TYR A 89 -13.42 1.75 -8.50
CA TYR A 89 -14.34 1.55 -7.36
C TYR A 89 -13.64 1.23 -6.04
N VAL A 90 -12.56 1.96 -5.73
CA VAL A 90 -11.79 1.74 -4.50
C VAL A 90 -12.41 2.37 -3.25
N GLY A 91 -13.42 3.22 -3.41
CA GLY A 91 -14.08 3.89 -2.29
C GLY A 91 -15.28 4.70 -2.71
N LYS A 92 -15.95 5.26 -1.72
CA LYS A 92 -17.11 6.14 -1.91
C LYS A 92 -17.10 7.25 -0.87
N THR A 93 -17.44 8.48 -1.29
CA THR A 93 -17.64 9.59 -0.35
C THR A 93 -18.99 9.50 0.35
N LYS A 94 -19.16 10.23 1.44
CA LYS A 94 -20.47 10.34 2.14
C LYS A 94 -21.55 10.96 1.26
N SER A 95 -21.19 11.84 0.33
CA SER A 95 -22.11 12.39 -0.68
C SER A 95 -22.51 11.39 -1.78
N GLY A 96 -21.86 10.22 -1.83
CA GLY A 96 -22.18 9.16 -2.79
C GLY A 96 -21.32 9.13 -4.05
N ILE A 97 -20.23 9.89 -4.12
CA ILE A 97 -19.30 9.87 -5.25
C ILE A 97 -18.47 8.59 -5.17
N ASP A 98 -18.52 7.74 -6.19
CA ASP A 98 -17.61 6.60 -6.35
C ASP A 98 -16.23 7.08 -6.76
N LEU A 99 -15.18 6.46 -6.21
CA LEU A 99 -13.79 6.86 -6.38
C LEU A 99 -12.95 5.76 -7.02
N ASP A 100 -11.99 6.19 -7.83
CA ASP A 100 -10.93 5.37 -8.40
C ASP A 100 -9.56 5.86 -7.89
N LEU A 101 -8.57 4.98 -7.99
CA LEU A 101 -7.18 5.30 -7.74
C LEU A 101 -6.38 5.17 -9.04
N ILE A 102 -5.85 6.27 -9.54
CA ILE A 102 -4.87 6.26 -10.64
C ILE A 102 -3.50 5.99 -10.04
N TRP A 103 -2.71 5.14 -10.67
CA TRP A 103 -1.32 4.90 -10.34
C TRP A 103 -0.43 5.19 -11.54
N GLU A 104 0.78 5.69 -11.29
CA GLU A 104 1.80 5.94 -12.29
C GLU A 104 3.18 5.65 -11.70
N ILE A 105 3.98 4.84 -12.38
CA ILE A 105 5.35 4.58 -11.99
C ILE A 105 6.19 5.85 -12.24
N GLU A 106 6.68 6.42 -11.16
CA GLU A 106 7.58 7.59 -11.20
C GLU A 106 9.02 7.12 -11.43
N ASP A 107 9.44 6.12 -10.64
CA ASP A 107 10.79 5.58 -10.72
C ASP A 107 10.83 4.12 -10.24
N SER A 108 11.80 3.36 -10.76
CA SER A 108 12.14 2.04 -10.25
C SER A 108 13.59 1.69 -10.60
N ASP A 109 14.27 1.00 -9.70
CA ASP A 109 15.64 0.52 -9.89
C ASP A 109 15.71 -0.86 -10.56
N LYS A 110 14.80 -1.13 -11.48
CA LYS A 110 14.65 -2.44 -12.15
C LYS A 110 15.94 -2.99 -12.77
N ASP A 111 16.87 -2.12 -13.13
CA ASP A 111 18.13 -2.53 -13.76
C ASP A 111 19.12 -3.10 -12.73
N ASP A 112 19.05 -2.67 -11.48
CA ASP A 112 19.89 -3.15 -10.39
C ASP A 112 19.50 -4.57 -9.93
N TRP A 113 18.27 -4.98 -10.19
CA TRP A 113 17.77 -6.32 -9.87
C TRP A 113 18.57 -7.43 -10.57
N GLU A 114 19.02 -7.24 -11.79
CA GLU A 114 19.76 -8.27 -12.52
C GLU A 114 21.11 -8.60 -11.88
N ALA A 115 21.72 -7.63 -11.22
CA ALA A 115 22.97 -7.83 -10.48
C ALA A 115 22.78 -8.63 -9.18
N ASN A 116 21.57 -8.61 -8.61
CA ASN A 116 21.20 -9.29 -7.37
C ASN A 116 20.40 -10.59 -7.59
N SER A 117 20.65 -11.30 -8.64
CA SER A 117 19.89 -12.45 -9.14
C SER A 117 19.71 -13.65 -8.18
N GLY A 118 20.24 -13.59 -6.96
CA GLY A 118 19.92 -14.55 -5.89
C GLY A 118 18.45 -14.53 -5.44
N LEU A 119 17.69 -13.50 -5.79
CA LEU A 119 16.27 -13.34 -5.50
C LEU A 119 15.34 -13.81 -6.62
N ASN A 120 15.82 -14.53 -7.59
CA ASN A 120 15.02 -15.19 -8.65
C ASN A 120 13.98 -16.21 -8.11
N ARG A 121 13.55 -16.04 -6.86
CA ARG A 121 12.64 -16.96 -6.17
C ARG A 121 11.19 -16.80 -6.60
N HIS A 122 10.84 -15.75 -7.31
CA HIS A 122 9.45 -15.35 -7.53
C HIS A 122 8.98 -15.43 -8.98
N GLY A 123 9.65 -16.25 -9.80
CA GLY A 123 9.23 -16.49 -11.17
C GLY A 123 9.76 -15.46 -12.17
N SER A 124 9.41 -15.66 -13.43
CA SER A 124 9.93 -14.88 -14.57
C SER A 124 9.12 -13.61 -14.87
N ILE A 125 8.04 -13.35 -14.14
CA ILE A 125 7.19 -12.19 -14.39
C ILE A 125 7.73 -11.00 -13.62
N ARG A 126 8.15 -10.00 -14.36
CA ARG A 126 8.76 -8.76 -13.89
C ARG A 126 7.73 -7.65 -13.98
N GLY A 127 7.30 -7.11 -12.84
CA GLY A 127 6.30 -6.07 -12.90
C GLY A 127 5.67 -5.71 -11.56
N ILE A 128 4.64 -4.90 -11.65
CA ILE A 128 3.77 -4.50 -10.55
C ILE A 128 2.34 -4.97 -10.81
N GLY A 129 1.65 -5.36 -9.75
CA GLY A 129 0.23 -5.71 -9.79
C GLY A 129 -0.50 -5.25 -8.55
N PHE A 130 -1.82 -5.24 -8.65
CA PHE A 130 -2.69 -4.81 -7.56
C PHE A 130 -3.76 -5.87 -7.33
N SER A 131 -4.11 -6.10 -6.07
CA SER A 131 -5.12 -7.08 -5.68
C SER A 131 -5.73 -6.71 -4.33
N GLY A 132 -6.81 -7.39 -3.97
CA GLY A 132 -7.35 -7.33 -2.61
C GLY A 132 -6.60 -8.30 -1.71
N GLU A 133 -6.33 -7.88 -0.48
CA GLU A 133 -5.64 -8.73 0.51
C GLU A 133 -6.40 -10.05 0.76
N GLN A 134 -7.73 -10.03 0.71
CA GLN A 134 -8.56 -11.23 0.89
C GLN A 134 -8.28 -12.35 -0.11
N PHE A 135 -7.61 -12.08 -1.22
CA PHE A 135 -7.24 -13.11 -2.20
C PHE A 135 -5.96 -13.88 -1.84
N PHE A 136 -5.29 -13.48 -0.75
CA PHE A 136 -4.10 -14.18 -0.26
C PHE A 136 -4.44 -15.14 0.86
N PRO A 137 -3.86 -16.36 0.90
CA PRO A 137 -4.03 -17.28 2.01
C PRO A 137 -3.63 -16.62 3.33
N ASN A 138 -4.42 -16.82 4.35
CA ASN A 138 -4.22 -16.28 5.70
C ASN A 138 -4.28 -14.75 5.86
N ALA A 139 -4.53 -14.00 4.80
CA ALA A 139 -4.80 -12.58 4.90
C ALA A 139 -6.21 -12.29 5.43
N ILE A 140 -6.41 -11.14 6.03
CA ILE A 140 -7.71 -10.63 6.47
C ILE A 140 -7.84 -9.18 6.01
N GLY A 141 -9.06 -8.81 5.62
CA GLY A 141 -9.37 -7.47 5.18
C GLY A 141 -9.56 -7.33 3.67
N ASN A 142 -9.85 -6.13 3.25
CA ASN A 142 -10.10 -5.73 1.87
C ASN A 142 -9.14 -4.64 1.41
N SER A 143 -7.96 -4.55 2.01
CA SER A 143 -6.94 -3.58 1.62
C SER A 143 -6.52 -3.77 0.16
N ILE A 144 -5.99 -2.70 -0.42
CA ILE A 144 -5.34 -2.77 -1.72
C ILE A 144 -3.91 -3.26 -1.48
N SER A 145 -3.62 -4.45 -1.98
CA SER A 145 -2.28 -5.04 -1.94
C SER A 145 -1.51 -4.65 -3.19
N VAL A 146 -0.32 -4.13 -3.00
CA VAL A 146 0.64 -3.82 -4.07
C VAL A 146 1.66 -4.95 -4.13
N LEU A 147 1.73 -5.59 -5.28
CA LEU A 147 2.63 -6.70 -5.54
C LEU A 147 3.67 -6.24 -6.55
N TYR A 148 4.93 -6.27 -6.21
CA TYR A 148 5.97 -5.97 -7.19
C TYR A 148 7.10 -6.98 -7.13
N ASN A 149 7.70 -7.19 -8.28
CA ASN A 149 8.81 -8.10 -8.46
C ASN A 149 9.82 -7.45 -9.41
N ASN A 150 11.10 -7.68 -9.16
CA ASN A 150 12.16 -7.21 -10.02
C ASN A 150 12.56 -5.73 -9.86
N ALA A 151 12.40 -5.21 -8.66
CA ALA A 151 12.95 -3.94 -8.24
C ALA A 151 13.27 -4.00 -6.74
N ASN A 152 14.35 -3.35 -6.29
CA ASN A 152 14.62 -3.15 -4.87
C ASN A 152 13.84 -1.95 -4.35
N ASN A 153 13.61 -0.96 -5.21
CA ASN A 153 12.71 0.14 -4.89
C ASN A 153 11.79 0.46 -6.08
N ILE A 154 10.61 0.95 -5.75
CA ILE A 154 9.65 1.41 -6.72
C ILE A 154 8.87 2.59 -6.13
N SER A 155 8.82 3.69 -6.87
CA SER A 155 8.10 4.91 -6.51
C SER A 155 6.88 5.05 -7.42
N ILE A 156 5.73 5.28 -6.80
CA ILE A 156 4.44 5.32 -7.47
C ILE A 156 3.72 6.61 -7.08
N ASN A 157 3.32 7.38 -8.08
CA ASN A 157 2.42 8.50 -7.89
C ASN A 157 0.97 8.00 -7.97
N TYR A 158 0.18 8.35 -6.99
CA TYR A 158 -1.25 8.02 -6.94
C TYR A 158 -2.11 9.27 -7.00
N LYS A 159 -3.29 9.14 -7.61
CA LYS A 159 -4.35 10.17 -7.59
C LYS A 159 -5.68 9.54 -7.28
N ILE A 160 -6.41 10.13 -6.33
CA ILE A 160 -7.80 9.78 -6.04
C ILE A 160 -8.67 10.63 -6.95
N VAL A 161 -9.45 9.98 -7.79
CA VAL A 161 -10.29 10.63 -8.79
C VAL A 161 -11.74 10.15 -8.70
N LYS A 162 -12.68 10.95 -9.20
CA LYS A 162 -14.06 10.51 -9.35
C LYS A 162 -14.13 9.39 -10.39
N HIS A 163 -14.92 8.37 -10.08
CA HIS A 163 -15.01 7.19 -10.93
C HIS A 163 -15.27 7.53 -12.39
N GLY A 164 -14.49 6.88 -13.28
CA GLY A 164 -14.59 7.04 -14.72
C GLY A 164 -14.06 8.38 -15.28
N THR A 165 -13.48 9.23 -14.43
CA THR A 165 -12.95 10.54 -14.84
C THR A 165 -11.45 10.68 -14.44
N MET A 166 -10.86 11.82 -14.77
CA MET A 166 -9.54 12.26 -14.26
C MET A 166 -9.67 13.41 -13.26
N ASP A 167 -10.90 13.75 -12.84
CA ASP A 167 -11.15 14.83 -11.90
C ASP A 167 -10.75 14.37 -10.49
N GLU A 168 -9.75 15.00 -9.94
CA GLU A 168 -9.27 14.70 -8.60
C GLU A 168 -10.32 15.01 -7.54
N ASN A 169 -10.40 14.15 -6.53
CA ASN A 169 -11.26 14.34 -5.36
C ASN A 169 -10.42 14.28 -4.09
N GLN A 170 -10.29 15.42 -3.42
CA GLN A 170 -9.56 15.49 -2.16
C GLN A 170 -10.37 14.83 -1.04
N VAL A 171 -9.76 13.90 -0.34
CA VAL A 171 -10.42 13.15 0.74
C VAL A 171 -9.60 13.17 2.02
N VAL A 172 -10.32 13.12 3.14
CA VAL A 172 -9.77 12.81 4.44
C VAL A 172 -9.72 11.29 4.56
N LEU A 173 -8.54 10.76 4.80
CA LEU A 173 -8.41 9.32 5.02
C LEU A 173 -7.47 9.01 6.18
N SER A 174 -7.76 7.91 6.86
CA SER A 174 -6.79 7.18 7.67
C SER A 174 -6.47 5.87 6.98
N PHE A 175 -5.23 5.45 7.06
CA PHE A 175 -4.78 4.22 6.44
C PHE A 175 -3.84 3.45 7.38
N ILE A 176 -3.79 2.15 7.20
CA ILE A 176 -2.84 1.28 7.84
C ILE A 176 -1.94 0.74 6.74
N SER A 177 -0.63 1.03 6.81
CA SER A 177 0.36 0.35 6.00
C SER A 177 0.83 -0.88 6.76
N SER A 178 0.89 -2.04 6.12
CA SER A 178 1.20 -3.33 6.75
C SER A 178 2.14 -4.16 5.87
N ASP A 179 2.59 -5.30 6.38
CA ASP A 179 3.48 -6.23 5.68
C ASP A 179 4.89 -5.67 5.43
N ILE A 180 5.35 -4.80 6.34
CA ILE A 180 6.70 -4.25 6.28
C ILE A 180 7.60 -5.11 7.15
N ASP A 181 8.32 -6.05 6.52
CA ASP A 181 9.22 -6.98 7.19
C ASP A 181 10.53 -7.19 6.41
N THR A 182 11.39 -8.09 6.86
CA THR A 182 12.61 -8.50 6.16
C THR A 182 13.47 -7.31 5.66
N ALA A 183 13.62 -6.28 6.52
CA ALA A 183 14.31 -5.04 6.18
C ALA A 183 13.62 -4.19 5.11
N GLN A 184 12.37 -4.47 4.77
CA GLN A 184 11.57 -3.62 3.88
C GLN A 184 11.31 -2.25 4.53
N GLY A 185 10.94 -1.31 3.70
CA GLY A 185 10.56 0.03 4.14
C GLY A 185 9.64 0.73 3.15
N VAL A 186 9.07 1.82 3.61
CA VAL A 186 8.19 2.68 2.82
C VAL A 186 8.48 4.15 3.09
N SER A 187 8.23 4.99 2.09
CA SER A 187 8.21 6.44 2.23
C SER A 187 6.98 6.97 1.50
N THR A 188 6.25 7.89 2.13
CA THR A 188 5.04 8.45 1.52
C THR A 188 4.69 9.81 2.10
N ASP A 189 4.13 10.67 1.29
CA ASP A 189 3.47 11.91 1.70
C ASP A 189 1.96 11.75 1.95
N LEU A 190 1.42 10.53 1.81
CA LEU A 190 0.03 10.20 2.14
C LEU A 190 -0.31 10.53 3.59
N ALA A 191 0.64 10.39 4.51
CA ALA A 191 0.49 10.71 5.93
C ALA A 191 0.73 12.20 6.24
N ASN A 192 0.29 13.12 5.37
CA ASN A 192 0.59 14.55 5.49
C ASN A 192 -0.02 15.25 6.72
N LEU A 193 -0.94 14.60 7.43
CA LEU A 193 -1.53 15.12 8.66
C LEU A 193 -0.95 14.46 9.91
N ALA A 194 -0.77 13.14 9.89
CA ALA A 194 -0.25 12.40 11.03
C ALA A 194 0.27 11.02 10.68
N GLU A 195 1.16 10.54 11.51
CA GLU A 195 1.77 9.23 11.42
C GLU A 195 1.98 8.66 12.83
N LEU A 196 1.54 7.44 13.06
CA LEU A 196 1.61 6.76 14.35
C LEU A 196 2.20 5.36 14.18
N ILE A 197 3.43 5.18 14.69
CA ILE A 197 4.08 3.86 14.75
C ILE A 197 3.88 3.31 16.17
N PRO A 198 3.15 2.19 16.33
CA PRO A 198 2.95 1.60 17.66
C PRO A 198 4.28 1.13 18.27
N SER A 199 4.42 1.23 19.58
CA SER A 199 5.60 0.69 20.28
C SER A 199 5.74 -0.83 20.17
N ALA A 200 4.64 -1.54 19.90
CA ALA A 200 4.61 -2.97 19.65
C ALA A 200 4.96 -3.34 18.18
N SER A 201 5.16 -2.36 17.31
CA SER A 201 5.66 -2.57 15.95
C SER A 201 7.17 -2.82 15.96
N ASN A 202 7.67 -3.52 14.93
CA ASN A 202 9.10 -3.66 14.64
C ASN A 202 9.64 -2.49 13.80
N LEU A 203 8.77 -1.53 13.46
CA LEU A 203 9.11 -0.43 12.57
C LEU A 203 9.74 0.73 13.33
N VAL A 204 10.66 1.41 12.64
CA VAL A 204 11.24 2.69 13.06
C VAL A 204 11.20 3.66 11.88
N LYS A 205 11.28 4.94 12.17
CA LYS A 205 11.41 5.99 11.17
C LYS A 205 12.80 6.60 11.20
N ASP A 206 13.44 6.68 10.04
CA ASP A 206 14.68 7.42 9.81
C ASP A 206 14.48 8.32 8.59
N ASN A 207 14.59 9.63 8.83
CA ASN A 207 14.17 10.66 7.88
C ASN A 207 12.71 10.42 7.41
N ASP A 208 12.49 10.21 6.12
CA ASP A 208 11.16 9.98 5.54
C ASP A 208 10.84 8.49 5.30
N ILE A 209 11.72 7.58 5.75
CA ILE A 209 11.55 6.15 5.53
C ILE A 209 11.13 5.47 6.84
N ILE A 210 9.99 4.77 6.79
CA ILE A 210 9.56 3.84 7.83
C ILE A 210 9.99 2.44 7.40
N TYR A 211 10.77 1.74 8.22
CA TYR A 211 11.33 0.46 7.84
C TYR A 211 11.43 -0.52 9.02
N ASP A 212 11.55 -1.81 8.70
CA ASP A 212 11.80 -2.86 9.68
C ASP A 212 13.25 -2.79 10.16
N ALA A 213 13.42 -2.39 11.42
CA ALA A 213 14.73 -2.34 12.08
C ALA A 213 15.13 -3.64 12.78
N THR A 214 14.24 -4.62 12.85
CA THR A 214 14.44 -5.85 13.61
C THR A 214 15.09 -6.93 12.74
N PRO A 215 16.34 -7.35 13.02
CA PRO A 215 16.96 -8.42 12.27
C PRO A 215 16.15 -9.71 12.35
N GLY A 216 15.94 -10.36 11.19
CA GLY A 216 15.27 -11.67 11.12
C GLY A 216 13.76 -11.64 11.23
N THR A 217 13.12 -10.48 11.21
CA THR A 217 11.66 -10.41 11.02
C THR A 217 11.35 -10.88 9.60
N VAL A 218 10.58 -11.93 9.46
CA VAL A 218 10.20 -12.50 8.16
C VAL A 218 8.79 -13.09 8.22
N GLY A 219 8.10 -13.08 7.08
CA GLY A 219 6.85 -13.79 6.90
C GLY A 219 5.68 -13.23 7.70
N LEU A 220 5.63 -11.91 7.87
CA LEU A 220 4.42 -11.25 8.33
C LEU A 220 3.33 -11.39 7.26
N ASN A 221 2.09 -11.55 7.69
CA ASN A 221 0.96 -11.77 6.80
C ASN A 221 0.06 -10.53 6.77
N GLY A 222 0.44 -9.53 6.00
CA GLY A 222 -0.35 -8.34 5.76
C GLY A 222 -0.95 -7.74 7.04
N SER A 223 -2.21 -7.36 7.00
CA SER A 223 -2.90 -6.76 8.15
C SER A 223 -3.13 -7.72 9.33
N LYS A 224 -3.05 -9.04 9.11
CA LYS A 224 -3.31 -10.05 10.15
C LYS A 224 -2.34 -9.98 11.32
N ASP A 225 -1.07 -9.67 11.07
CA ASP A 225 -0.01 -9.64 12.08
C ASP A 225 0.16 -8.28 12.76
N LEU A 226 -0.68 -7.30 12.42
CA LEU A 226 -0.66 -5.98 13.08
C LEU A 226 -0.70 -6.11 14.62
N PRO A 227 0.03 -5.28 15.34
CA PRO A 227 0.77 -4.09 14.89
C PRO A 227 2.16 -4.34 14.32
N ARG A 228 2.65 -5.59 14.31
CA ARG A 228 3.94 -5.92 13.72
C ARG A 228 3.91 -5.65 12.22
N GLY A 229 4.97 -5.02 11.70
CA GLY A 229 5.08 -4.65 10.29
C GLY A 229 4.07 -3.62 9.83
N GLY A 230 3.47 -2.85 10.75
CA GLY A 230 2.46 -1.88 10.39
C GLY A 230 2.51 -0.58 11.16
N TYR A 231 1.95 0.47 10.56
CA TYR A 231 1.73 1.78 11.16
C TYR A 231 0.44 2.41 10.65
N LEU A 232 -0.07 3.41 11.39
CA LEU A 232 -1.23 4.21 11.01
C LEU A 232 -0.78 5.56 10.46
N GLY A 233 -1.36 5.98 9.34
CA GLY A 233 -1.22 7.32 8.80
C GLY A 233 -2.56 8.01 8.60
N ALA A 234 -2.53 9.34 8.50
CA ALA A 234 -3.68 10.16 8.14
C ALA A 234 -3.31 11.24 7.16
N GLY A 235 -4.17 11.48 6.19
CA GLY A 235 -3.99 12.47 5.16
C GLY A 235 -5.26 13.20 4.76
N PHE A 236 -5.08 14.40 4.20
CA PHE A 236 -6.10 15.14 3.48
C PHE A 236 -5.52 15.60 2.15
N LEU A 237 -5.83 14.87 1.08
CA LEU A 237 -5.20 15.06 -0.22
C LEU A 237 -5.99 14.35 -1.33
N SER A 238 -5.66 14.64 -2.58
CA SER A 238 -6.13 13.94 -3.79
C SER A 238 -5.01 13.21 -4.52
N ALA A 239 -3.75 13.59 -4.26
CA ALA A 239 -2.59 12.98 -4.89
C ALA A 239 -1.48 12.77 -3.86
N PHE A 240 -0.73 11.68 -4.00
CA PHE A 240 0.36 11.32 -3.12
C PHE A 240 1.37 10.42 -3.82
N ASN A 241 2.60 10.41 -3.29
CA ASN A 241 3.63 9.46 -3.67
C ASN A 241 3.72 8.34 -2.63
N TYR A 242 4.04 7.14 -3.10
CA TYR A 242 4.35 6.00 -2.24
C TYR A 242 5.54 5.25 -2.82
N THR A 243 6.64 5.20 -2.07
CA THR A 243 7.85 4.48 -2.44
C THR A 243 8.00 3.26 -1.56
N PHE A 244 8.20 2.10 -2.18
CA PHE A 244 8.47 0.83 -1.52
C PHE A 244 9.94 0.49 -1.65
N TYR A 245 10.55 -0.02 -0.60
CA TYR A 245 11.95 -0.44 -0.53
C TYR A 245 12.06 -1.89 -0.06
N SER A 246 12.93 -2.65 -0.71
CA SER A 246 13.21 -4.04 -0.32
C SER A 246 14.64 -4.46 -0.73
N PRO A 247 15.68 -4.15 0.09
CA PRO A 247 15.63 -3.58 1.45
C PRO A 247 15.58 -2.05 1.48
N ALA A 248 15.25 -1.51 2.66
CA ALA A 248 15.27 -0.07 2.90
C ALA A 248 16.71 0.49 2.95
N PRO A 249 16.96 1.72 2.41
CA PRO A 249 18.29 2.31 2.36
C PRO A 249 19.07 2.36 3.68
N PRO A 250 18.45 2.60 4.85
CA PRO A 250 19.17 2.56 6.13
C PRO A 250 19.85 1.21 6.44
N ARG A 251 19.46 0.14 5.74
CA ARG A 251 20.03 -1.20 5.88
C ARG A 251 21.18 -1.50 4.91
N TYR A 252 21.35 -0.70 3.85
CA TYR A 252 22.46 -0.89 2.89
C TYR A 252 23.84 -0.64 3.49
N GLY A 253 23.94 0.11 4.61
CA GLY A 253 25.20 0.50 5.22
C GLY A 253 25.78 -0.48 6.25
N ASN A 254 25.12 -1.60 6.53
CA ASN A 254 25.49 -2.55 7.57
C ASN A 254 25.88 -3.94 7.04
N SER A 255 26.34 -4.03 5.80
CA SER A 255 26.92 -5.25 5.21
C SER A 255 28.44 -5.30 5.34
#